data_d750dab80a1680d3a5f9489a2d98d950
#
_entry.id   d750dab80a1680d3a5f9489a2d98d950
#
_cell.length_a   1.000
_cell.length_b   1.000
_cell.length_c   1.000
_cell.angle_alpha   90.00
_cell.angle_beta   90.00
_cell.angle_gamma   90.00
#
_symmetry.space_group_name_H-M   'P 1'
#
loop_
_entity.id
_entity.type
_entity.pdbx_description
1 polymer ?
#
loop_
_entity_poly.entity_id
_entity_poly.type
_entity_poly.pdbx_seq_one_letter_code
_entity_poly.pdbx_strand_id
1 'polypeptide(L)'
;MRYHGLQASLVLAALAAVTACTTVPADRPGSELPARARYMPYVGPPLDNFTWMMRFDGWEALSDSELIIFMGADTAYYLKVWAPCGTQGLRFAHLVGLTSSVGSTVTARLDSVRTQGMNCPISEIRKLDYKRLREEARAQRAKETAAPAPGSPPPPDAAAPAQPR
;
A
#
# COMPACT_ATOMS: atom_id res chain seq x y z
N MET A 1 -60.04 48.04 2.18
CA MET A 1 -59.26 47.54 3.34
C MET A 1 -58.46 46.36 2.84
N ARG A 2 -57.29 46.57 2.45
CA ARG A 2 -55.95 46.33 3.00
C ARG A 2 -55.78 44.85 3.47
N TYR A 3 -55.25 43.99 2.62
CA TYR A 3 -54.34 42.85 2.94
C TYR A 3 -53.45 42.60 1.72
N HIS A 4 -52.48 43.42 1.52
CA HIS A 4 -51.36 43.18 0.65
C HIS A 4 -50.12 43.25 1.53
N GLY A 5 -49.42 42.13 1.67
CA GLY A 5 -48.11 42.19 2.30
C GLY A 5 -47.82 41.05 3.28
N LEU A 6 -47.71 39.79 2.79
CA LEU A 6 -47.01 38.69 3.54
C LEU A 6 -46.75 37.48 2.66
N GLN A 7 -46.28 37.65 1.43
CA GLN A 7 -45.88 36.51 0.56
C GLN A 7 -44.59 36.72 -0.22
N ALA A 8 -43.65 37.48 0.32
CA ALA A 8 -42.38 37.82 -0.37
C ALA A 8 -41.12 37.38 0.40
N SER A 9 -41.19 36.34 1.25
CA SER A 9 -40.01 35.94 2.06
C SER A 9 -39.79 34.44 2.17
N LEU A 10 -40.24 33.63 1.24
CA LEU A 10 -40.13 32.15 1.33
C LEU A 10 -39.58 31.49 0.06
N VAL A 11 -38.84 32.20 -0.80
CA VAL A 11 -38.31 31.62 -2.04
C VAL A 11 -36.75 31.69 -2.12
N LEU A 12 -36.04 32.03 -1.05
CA LEU A 12 -34.57 32.18 -1.10
C LEU A 12 -33.82 31.17 -0.23
N ALA A 13 -34.34 29.98 0.03
CA ALA A 13 -33.66 28.97 0.87
C ALA A 13 -33.58 27.56 0.26
N ALA A 14 -33.50 27.43 -1.06
CA ALA A 14 -33.44 26.09 -1.70
C ALA A 14 -32.42 25.96 -2.82
N LEU A 15 -31.26 26.64 -2.72
CA LEU A 15 -30.19 26.51 -3.71
C LEU A 15 -28.81 26.28 -3.08
N ALA A 16 -28.70 25.35 -2.14
CA ALA A 16 -27.38 24.98 -1.62
C ALA A 16 -27.39 23.53 -1.14
N ALA A 17 -27.27 22.56 -2.03
CA ALA A 17 -26.76 21.22 -1.72
C ALA A 17 -26.79 20.32 -2.97
N VAL A 18 -26.01 20.66 -4.00
CA VAL A 18 -25.55 19.65 -4.96
C VAL A 18 -24.02 19.73 -5.00
N THR A 19 -23.40 19.46 -3.88
CA THR A 19 -22.02 18.96 -3.85
C THR A 19 -22.11 17.51 -4.29
N ALA A 20 -21.97 17.27 -5.59
CA ALA A 20 -21.81 15.95 -6.14
C ALA A 20 -20.57 15.35 -5.49
N CYS A 21 -20.76 14.41 -4.57
CA CYS A 21 -19.74 13.51 -4.10
C CYS A 21 -19.27 12.67 -5.29
N THR A 22 -18.22 13.10 -5.97
CA THR A 22 -17.38 12.21 -6.76
C THR A 22 -16.60 11.35 -5.76
N THR A 23 -17.26 10.40 -5.13
CA THR A 23 -16.61 9.35 -4.38
C THR A 23 -15.96 8.43 -5.42
N VAL A 24 -14.69 8.67 -5.72
CA VAL A 24 -13.79 7.60 -6.12
C VAL A 24 -13.95 6.55 -5.03
N PRO A 25 -14.28 5.29 -5.36
CA PRO A 25 -14.34 4.25 -4.34
C PRO A 25 -12.94 4.10 -3.74
N ALA A 26 -12.75 4.73 -2.60
CA ALA A 26 -11.57 4.52 -1.77
C ALA A 26 -11.67 3.11 -1.17
N ASP A 27 -10.51 2.50 -0.92
CA ASP A 27 -10.46 1.33 -0.06
C ASP A 27 -11.29 1.58 1.20
N ARG A 28 -11.92 0.53 1.73
CA ARG A 28 -12.66 0.66 2.99
C ARG A 28 -11.78 1.32 4.04
N PRO A 29 -12.29 2.28 4.82
CA PRO A 29 -11.54 2.87 5.92
C PRO A 29 -10.97 1.75 6.82
N GLY A 30 -9.66 1.77 7.07
CA GLY A 30 -8.97 0.74 7.83
C GLY A 30 -8.63 -0.54 7.06
N SER A 31 -8.80 -0.58 5.73
CA SER A 31 -8.35 -1.72 4.91
C SER A 31 -6.83 -1.77 4.73
N GLU A 32 -6.14 -0.69 5.01
CA GLU A 32 -4.67 -0.62 4.91
C GLU A 32 -4.01 -1.48 5.98
N LEU A 33 -3.07 -2.31 5.55
CA LEU A 33 -2.30 -3.17 6.44
C LEU A 33 -1.01 -2.47 6.90
N PRO A 34 -0.43 -2.84 8.08
CA PRO A 34 0.85 -2.31 8.55
C PRO A 34 1.98 -2.45 7.52
N ALA A 35 1.91 -3.47 6.67
CA ALA A 35 2.84 -3.68 5.56
C ALA A 35 2.90 -2.50 4.59
N ARG A 36 1.79 -1.79 4.36
CA ARG A 36 1.74 -0.64 3.46
C ARG A 36 2.72 0.45 3.87
N ALA A 37 2.75 0.81 5.15
CA ALA A 37 3.67 1.82 5.66
C ALA A 37 5.15 1.44 5.44
N ARG A 38 5.46 0.13 5.48
CA ARG A 38 6.82 -0.38 5.25
C ARG A 38 7.27 -0.25 3.79
N TYR A 39 6.37 -0.48 2.83
CA TYR A 39 6.75 -0.51 1.41
C TYR A 39 6.61 0.83 0.69
N MET A 40 5.64 1.66 1.04
CA MET A 40 5.34 2.90 0.32
C MET A 40 6.53 3.85 0.14
N PRO A 41 7.48 4.00 1.10
CA PRO A 41 8.67 4.84 0.90
C PRO A 41 9.60 4.41 -0.24
N TYR A 42 9.48 3.16 -0.68
CA TYR A 42 10.33 2.55 -1.72
C TYR A 42 9.60 2.35 -3.05
N VAL A 43 8.34 2.75 -3.13
CA VAL A 43 7.54 2.65 -4.35
C VAL A 43 7.91 3.78 -5.31
N GLY A 44 8.37 3.41 -6.50
CA GLY A 44 8.79 4.34 -7.55
C GLY A 44 7.64 4.94 -8.36
N PRO A 45 7.95 5.62 -9.45
CA PRO A 45 6.95 6.20 -10.34
C PRO A 45 6.09 5.12 -11.03
N PRO A 46 4.91 5.49 -11.55
CA PRO A 46 4.07 4.60 -12.34
C PRO A 46 4.79 4.08 -13.59
N LEU A 47 4.50 2.82 -13.94
CA LEU A 47 4.95 2.13 -15.15
C LEU A 47 3.73 1.66 -15.93
N ASP A 48 3.85 1.62 -17.25
CA ASP A 48 2.80 1.06 -18.10
C ASP A 48 2.78 -0.48 -18.03
N ASN A 49 3.96 -1.09 -17.93
CA ASN A 49 4.09 -2.55 -17.94
C ASN A 49 5.38 -3.01 -17.26
N PHE A 50 5.48 -4.32 -17.04
CA PHE A 50 6.72 -5.01 -16.69
C PHE A 50 6.77 -6.40 -17.31
N THR A 51 7.97 -6.95 -17.48
CA THR A 51 8.17 -8.31 -17.97
C THR A 51 7.90 -9.31 -16.85
N TRP A 52 7.05 -10.30 -17.12
CA TRP A 52 6.70 -11.38 -16.21
C TRP A 52 7.07 -12.74 -16.84
N MET A 53 7.95 -13.48 -16.17
CA MET A 53 8.41 -14.79 -16.65
C MET A 53 7.47 -15.93 -16.18
N MET A 54 6.17 -15.67 -16.10
CA MET A 54 5.08 -16.57 -15.70
C MET A 54 5.19 -17.14 -14.27
N ARG A 55 6.07 -16.61 -13.43
CA ARG A 55 6.20 -16.97 -12.02
C ARG A 55 6.71 -15.79 -11.20
N PHE A 56 6.31 -15.76 -9.97
CA PHE A 56 6.84 -14.88 -8.93
C PHE A 56 7.06 -15.70 -7.65
N ASP A 57 7.92 -15.21 -6.76
CA ASP A 57 8.35 -15.97 -5.58
C ASP A 57 7.39 -15.81 -4.41
N GLY A 58 6.59 -14.77 -4.44
CA GLY A 58 5.61 -14.48 -3.40
C GLY A 58 4.90 -13.16 -3.63
N TRP A 59 3.96 -12.87 -2.75
CA TRP A 59 3.19 -11.64 -2.74
C TRP A 59 2.81 -11.24 -1.32
N GLU A 60 2.48 -9.97 -1.11
CA GLU A 60 2.00 -9.44 0.16
C GLU A 60 0.93 -8.39 -0.10
N ALA A 61 -0.26 -8.57 0.49
CA ALA A 61 -1.32 -7.58 0.40
C ALA A 61 -1.01 -6.36 1.27
N LEU A 62 -1.31 -5.17 0.75
CA LEU A 62 -1.16 -3.90 1.46
C LEU A 62 -2.51 -3.31 1.85
N SER A 63 -3.55 -3.61 1.10
CA SER A 63 -4.94 -3.23 1.34
C SER A 63 -5.90 -4.18 0.60
N ASP A 64 -7.16 -3.82 0.53
CA ASP A 64 -8.16 -4.55 -0.26
C ASP A 64 -7.89 -4.47 -1.78
N SER A 65 -7.13 -3.48 -2.23
CA SER A 65 -6.85 -3.21 -3.65
C SER A 65 -5.37 -3.06 -4.01
N GLU A 66 -4.47 -3.22 -3.05
CA GLU A 66 -3.03 -3.02 -3.24
C GLU A 66 -2.24 -4.24 -2.80
N LEU A 67 -1.22 -4.62 -3.56
CA LEU A 67 -0.31 -5.71 -3.22
C LEU A 67 1.10 -5.46 -3.78
N ILE A 68 2.06 -6.14 -3.16
CA ILE A 68 3.42 -6.29 -3.69
C ILE A 68 3.55 -7.71 -4.24
N ILE A 69 4.20 -7.84 -5.39
CA ILE A 69 4.68 -9.13 -5.91
C ILE A 69 6.19 -9.14 -5.93
N PHE A 70 6.79 -10.26 -5.55
CA PHE A 70 8.24 -10.45 -5.47
C PHE A 70 8.69 -11.36 -6.61
N MET A 71 9.70 -10.92 -7.36
CA MET A 71 10.21 -11.62 -8.53
C MET A 71 11.74 -11.73 -8.41
N GLY A 72 12.23 -12.80 -7.80
CA GLY A 72 13.65 -12.96 -7.51
C GLY A 72 14.12 -12.18 -6.29
N ALA A 73 15.45 -12.10 -6.16
CA ALA A 73 16.08 -11.59 -4.93
C ALA A 73 15.89 -10.07 -4.72
N ASP A 74 15.87 -9.29 -5.81
CA ASP A 74 15.99 -7.83 -5.75
C ASP A 74 14.91 -7.11 -6.58
N THR A 75 13.96 -7.84 -7.14
CA THR A 75 12.90 -7.28 -7.99
C THR A 75 11.55 -7.46 -7.34
N ALA A 76 10.83 -6.38 -7.17
CA ALA A 76 9.45 -6.40 -6.73
C ALA A 76 8.64 -5.27 -7.39
N TYR A 77 7.34 -5.50 -7.51
CA TYR A 77 6.42 -4.53 -8.08
C TYR A 77 5.23 -4.31 -7.15
N TYR A 78 4.87 -3.06 -7.01
CA TYR A 78 3.59 -2.65 -6.43
C TYR A 78 2.54 -2.68 -7.52
N LEU A 79 1.42 -3.32 -7.24
CA LEU A 79 0.25 -3.36 -8.09
C LEU A 79 -0.95 -2.80 -7.33
N LYS A 80 -1.70 -1.95 -8.00
CA LYS A 80 -3.02 -1.52 -7.56
C LYS A 80 -4.05 -2.04 -8.54
N VAL A 81 -5.14 -2.60 -8.01
CA VAL A 81 -6.28 -3.06 -8.81
C VAL A 81 -7.45 -2.11 -8.64
N TRP A 82 -8.41 -2.14 -9.57
CA TRP A 82 -9.67 -1.45 -9.39
C TRP A 82 -10.42 -2.07 -8.21
N ALA A 83 -10.75 -1.25 -7.23
CA ALA A 83 -11.50 -1.66 -6.06
C ALA A 83 -13.03 -1.69 -6.33
N PRO A 84 -13.76 -2.58 -5.65
CA PRO A 84 -13.25 -3.67 -4.82
C PRO A 84 -12.91 -4.90 -5.67
N CYS A 85 -11.78 -5.57 -5.36
CA CYS A 85 -11.46 -6.86 -5.93
C CYS A 85 -12.22 -7.95 -5.17
N GLY A 86 -13.45 -8.20 -5.61
CA GLY A 86 -14.37 -9.11 -4.92
C GLY A 86 -14.94 -8.54 -3.62
N THR A 87 -15.71 -9.36 -2.91
CA THR A 87 -16.42 -8.95 -1.69
C THR A 87 -15.48 -8.79 -0.48
N GLN A 88 -14.33 -9.47 -0.50
CA GLN A 88 -13.41 -9.53 0.64
C GLN A 88 -12.11 -8.76 0.41
N GLY A 89 -11.79 -8.36 -0.84
CA GLY A 89 -10.56 -7.67 -1.19
C GLY A 89 -9.31 -8.58 -1.18
N LEU A 90 -8.18 -8.00 -1.57
CA LEU A 90 -6.91 -8.73 -1.71
C LEU A 90 -6.32 -9.21 -0.38
N ARG A 91 -6.59 -8.53 0.73
CA ARG A 91 -6.02 -8.92 2.04
C ARG A 91 -6.46 -10.30 2.53
N PHE A 92 -7.56 -10.84 2.00
CA PHE A 92 -8.06 -12.19 2.31
C PHE A 92 -7.78 -13.17 1.19
N ALA A 93 -6.98 -12.80 0.18
CA ALA A 93 -6.59 -13.70 -0.86
C ALA A 93 -5.67 -14.80 -0.32
N HIS A 94 -5.94 -16.04 -0.68
CA HIS A 94 -5.10 -17.19 -0.34
C HIS A 94 -4.19 -17.57 -1.52
N LEU A 95 -4.60 -17.21 -2.72
CA LEU A 95 -3.86 -17.45 -3.94
C LEU A 95 -3.93 -16.22 -4.83
N VAL A 96 -2.79 -15.82 -5.35
CA VAL A 96 -2.66 -14.73 -6.31
C VAL A 96 -1.97 -15.25 -7.57
N GLY A 97 -2.48 -14.85 -8.71
CA GLY A 97 -1.88 -15.06 -10.04
C GLY A 97 -1.96 -13.77 -10.83
N LEU A 98 -1.30 -13.74 -11.97
CA LEU A 98 -1.39 -12.66 -12.93
C LEU A 98 -1.91 -13.19 -14.27
N THR A 99 -2.65 -12.37 -14.99
CA THR A 99 -2.90 -12.58 -16.42
C THR A 99 -1.87 -11.79 -17.21
N SER A 100 -1.58 -12.25 -18.42
CA SER A 100 -0.80 -11.52 -19.40
C SER A 100 -1.46 -11.68 -20.76
N SER A 101 -1.93 -10.58 -21.30
CA SER A 101 -2.59 -10.57 -22.61
C SER A 101 -1.58 -10.54 -23.75
N VAL A 102 -0.34 -10.14 -23.50
CA VAL A 102 0.72 -10.01 -24.49
C VAL A 102 1.98 -10.72 -24.02
N GLY A 103 2.10 -12.02 -24.37
CA GLY A 103 3.30 -12.81 -24.09
C GLY A 103 3.69 -12.84 -22.62
N SER A 104 4.91 -12.41 -22.33
CA SER A 104 5.46 -12.34 -20.98
C SER A 104 5.40 -10.92 -20.36
N THR A 105 4.50 -10.07 -20.80
CA THR A 105 4.38 -8.70 -20.33
C THR A 105 3.05 -8.50 -19.62
N VAL A 106 3.09 -8.00 -18.40
CA VAL A 106 1.90 -7.56 -17.65
C VAL A 106 1.75 -6.05 -17.83
N THR A 107 0.60 -5.62 -18.31
CA THR A 107 0.30 -4.23 -18.69
C THR A 107 -0.82 -3.69 -17.82
N ALA A 108 -0.63 -2.49 -17.27
CA ALA A 108 -1.66 -1.78 -16.53
C ALA A 108 -2.90 -1.54 -17.40
N ARG A 109 -4.08 -1.64 -16.83
CA ARG A 109 -5.40 -1.45 -17.48
C ARG A 109 -5.78 -2.51 -18.51
N LEU A 110 -4.86 -3.41 -18.90
CA LEU A 110 -5.11 -4.49 -19.82
C LEU A 110 -5.15 -5.85 -19.11
N ASP A 111 -4.25 -6.05 -18.18
CA ASP A 111 -4.10 -7.31 -17.45
C ASP A 111 -4.70 -7.25 -16.05
N SER A 112 -4.78 -8.39 -15.39
CA SER A 112 -5.48 -8.54 -14.11
C SER A 112 -4.69 -9.36 -13.12
N VAL A 113 -4.91 -9.07 -11.85
CA VAL A 113 -4.59 -9.96 -10.73
C VAL A 113 -5.72 -10.99 -10.64
N ARG A 114 -5.37 -12.28 -10.62
CA ARG A 114 -6.31 -13.38 -10.41
C ARG A 114 -6.27 -13.81 -8.96
N THR A 115 -7.42 -13.92 -8.34
CA THR A 115 -7.55 -14.42 -6.97
C THR A 115 -8.90 -15.10 -6.80
N GLN A 116 -8.92 -16.29 -6.20
CA GLN A 116 -10.16 -17.02 -5.83
C GLN A 116 -11.20 -17.08 -6.96
N GLY A 117 -10.74 -17.27 -8.20
CA GLY A 117 -11.61 -17.36 -9.38
C GLY A 117 -12.05 -16.01 -9.96
N MET A 118 -11.60 -14.90 -9.39
CA MET A 118 -11.90 -13.54 -9.89
C MET A 118 -10.68 -12.96 -10.62
N ASN A 119 -10.96 -12.12 -11.63
CA ASN A 119 -9.98 -11.30 -12.30
C ASN A 119 -10.19 -9.84 -11.88
N CYS A 120 -9.17 -9.26 -11.26
CA CYS A 120 -9.18 -7.88 -10.76
C CYS A 120 -8.28 -7.04 -11.66
N PRO A 121 -8.84 -6.18 -12.53
CA PRO A 121 -8.04 -5.41 -13.47
C PRO A 121 -7.01 -4.53 -12.75
N ILE A 122 -5.78 -4.55 -13.24
CA ILE A 122 -4.69 -3.73 -12.70
C ILE A 122 -4.91 -2.28 -13.14
N SER A 123 -5.03 -1.36 -12.19
CA SER A 123 -5.15 0.07 -12.45
C SER A 123 -3.79 0.76 -12.55
N GLU A 124 -2.81 0.27 -11.78
CA GLU A 124 -1.50 0.89 -11.66
C GLU A 124 -0.42 -0.13 -11.36
N ILE A 125 0.74 0.08 -11.94
CA ILE A 125 1.97 -0.70 -11.72
C ILE A 125 3.08 0.28 -11.33
N ARG A 126 3.89 -0.08 -10.32
CA ARG A 126 5.10 0.66 -9.95
C ARG A 126 6.22 -0.32 -9.61
N LYS A 127 7.45 0.04 -9.92
CA LYS A 127 8.60 -0.73 -9.45
C LYS A 127 8.88 -0.39 -7.99
N LEU A 128 9.17 -1.41 -7.18
CA LEU A 128 9.63 -1.23 -5.80
C LEU A 128 11.16 -1.27 -5.76
N ASP A 129 11.78 -0.31 -5.08
CA ASP A 129 13.23 -0.38 -4.75
C ASP A 129 13.45 -1.38 -3.60
N TYR A 130 13.26 -2.66 -3.94
CA TYR A 130 13.30 -3.76 -2.98
C TYR A 130 14.71 -4.01 -2.46
N LYS A 131 15.73 -3.72 -3.28
CA LYS A 131 17.13 -3.83 -2.87
C LYS A 131 17.43 -2.87 -1.72
N ARG A 132 17.12 -1.60 -1.88
CA ARG A 132 17.30 -0.58 -0.85
C ARG A 132 16.53 -0.92 0.43
N LEU A 133 15.27 -1.33 0.33
CA LEU A 133 14.47 -1.77 1.49
C LEU A 133 15.17 -2.90 2.25
N ARG A 134 15.70 -3.90 1.56
CA ARG A 134 16.41 -5.02 2.19
C ARG A 134 17.72 -4.59 2.85
N GLU A 135 18.47 -3.70 2.22
CA GLU A 135 19.71 -3.14 2.77
C GLU A 135 19.45 -2.37 4.06
N GLU A 136 18.46 -1.49 4.06
CA GLU A 136 18.07 -0.72 5.24
C GLU A 136 17.55 -1.63 6.38
N ALA A 137 16.74 -2.63 6.05
CA ALA A 137 16.27 -3.61 7.03
C ALA A 137 17.40 -4.44 7.64
N ARG A 138 18.44 -4.81 6.85
CA ARG A 138 19.63 -5.50 7.37
C ARG A 138 20.43 -4.59 8.30
N ALA A 139 20.62 -3.33 7.90
CA ALA A 139 21.34 -2.35 8.73
C ALA A 139 20.63 -2.09 10.07
N GLN A 140 19.31 -2.04 10.07
CA GLN A 140 18.54 -1.91 11.30
C GLN A 140 18.70 -3.12 12.23
N ARG A 141 18.56 -4.34 11.70
CA ARG A 141 18.77 -5.57 12.49
C ARG A 141 20.19 -5.66 13.08
N ALA A 142 21.20 -5.25 12.31
CA ALA A 142 22.59 -5.23 12.82
C ALA A 142 22.75 -4.25 13.99
N LYS A 143 22.09 -3.09 13.96
CA LYS A 143 22.07 -2.12 15.06
C LYS A 143 21.35 -2.67 16.28
N GLU A 144 20.20 -3.33 16.10
CA GLU A 144 19.45 -3.96 17.19
C GLU A 144 20.26 -5.06 17.87
N THR A 145 20.97 -5.88 17.08
CA THR A 145 21.82 -6.96 17.62
C THR A 145 23.04 -6.41 18.35
N ALA A 146 23.57 -5.25 17.93
CA ALA A 146 24.71 -4.59 18.57
C ALA A 146 24.33 -3.78 19.84
N ALA A 147 23.04 -3.48 20.03
CA ALA A 147 22.56 -2.78 21.22
C ALA A 147 22.64 -3.72 22.45
N PRO A 148 23.17 -3.28 23.61
CA PRO A 148 23.16 -4.07 24.81
C PRO A 148 21.72 -4.45 25.19
N ALA A 149 21.50 -5.69 25.58
CA ALA A 149 20.19 -6.14 26.03
C ALA A 149 19.71 -5.27 27.22
N PRO A 150 18.43 -4.86 27.26
CA PRO A 150 17.90 -4.15 28.40
C PRO A 150 18.14 -4.94 29.69
N GLY A 151 18.93 -4.38 30.64
CA GLY A 151 19.29 -5.05 31.87
C GLY A 151 20.65 -5.76 31.89
N SER A 152 21.46 -5.71 30.81
CA SER A 152 22.83 -6.17 30.89
C SER A 152 23.66 -5.22 31.77
N PRO A 153 24.50 -5.75 32.71
CA PRO A 153 25.39 -4.89 33.48
C PRO A 153 26.37 -4.15 32.56
N PRO A 154 26.74 -2.92 32.92
CA PRO A 154 27.72 -2.16 32.11
C PRO A 154 29.04 -2.93 31.99
N PRO A 155 29.76 -2.82 30.85
CA PRO A 155 31.05 -3.49 30.68
C PRO A 155 32.03 -3.07 31.78
N PRO A 156 32.92 -4.01 32.27
CA PRO A 156 33.78 -3.77 33.40
C PRO A 156 34.79 -2.62 33.26
N ASP A 157 35.00 -2.13 32.04
CA ASP A 157 35.90 -1.01 31.77
C ASP A 157 35.34 0.38 32.03
N ALA A 158 34.06 0.48 32.40
CA ALA A 158 33.44 1.74 32.84
C ALA A 158 33.61 2.06 34.33
N ALA A 159 34.47 1.33 35.05
CA ALA A 159 34.83 1.66 36.43
C ALA A 159 35.61 2.99 36.45
N ALA A 160 35.08 3.97 37.15
CA ALA A 160 35.62 5.29 37.32
C ALA A 160 37.12 5.31 37.70
N PRO A 161 37.94 6.28 37.24
CA PRO A 161 39.31 6.40 37.65
C PRO A 161 39.37 6.52 39.19
N ALA A 162 40.16 5.65 39.82
CA ALA A 162 40.41 5.67 41.25
C ALA A 162 40.95 7.06 41.64
N GLN A 163 40.26 7.74 42.55
CA GLN A 163 40.73 8.99 43.13
C GLN A 163 42.01 8.71 43.93
N PRO A 164 43.10 9.44 43.72
CA PRO A 164 44.32 9.32 44.56
C PRO A 164 44.02 9.88 45.95
N ARG A 165 44.46 9.14 46.95
CA ARG A 165 44.45 9.56 48.37
C ARG A 165 45.54 10.60 48.65
#